data_133694c70b14ea7ffb8f2e08f0320fc1
#
_entry.id   133694c70b14ea7ffb8f2e08f0320fc1
#
_cell.length_a   1.000
_cell.length_b   1.000
_cell.length_c   1.000
_cell.angle_alpha   90.00
_cell.angle_beta   90.00
_cell.angle_gamma   90.00
#
_symmetry.space_group_name_H-M   'P 1'
#
loop_
_entity.id
_entity.type
_entity.pdbx_description
1 polymer ?
#
loop_
_entity_poly.entity_id
_entity_poly.type
_entity_poly.pdbx_seq_one_letter_code
_entity_poly.pdbx_strand_id
1 'polypeptide(L)'
;MKKIYMTMVAMLCSAAAMAQMTLSADNVVAEAGQTAYLEIKFAEDAPRVITAAACWVTLPEGFTIAQVWNEDDEKYVADVTYPAAKGGHDKRMIKVAEDAAGNNNTYQFSAASNEDTFKAATDVMFKIGIAVPEGTAKGKYPVKVSKINFSDAANVASYQEGEITVQLEVGGTGINSINAEDSKAPVYNLSGQRVSKAQQGVFIQNGKKVAVK
;
A
#
# COMPACT_ATOMS: atom_id res chain seq x y z
N MET A 1 55.28 24.67 -38.00
CA MET A 1 54.82 23.92 -36.81
C MET A 1 53.39 24.32 -36.54
N LYS A 2 52.41 23.52 -36.92
CA LYS A 2 50.96 23.79 -36.69
C LYS A 2 50.59 23.24 -35.33
N LYS A 3 50.17 24.12 -34.40
CA LYS A 3 49.64 23.72 -33.09
C LYS A 3 48.20 23.30 -33.27
N ILE A 4 47.94 22.00 -33.08
CA ILE A 4 46.61 21.40 -33.06
C ILE A 4 46.06 21.61 -31.64
N TYR A 5 45.09 22.52 -31.50
CA TYR A 5 44.32 22.65 -30.25
C TYR A 5 43.27 21.56 -30.24
N MET A 6 43.51 20.53 -29.44
CA MET A 6 42.56 19.48 -29.17
C MET A 6 41.52 20.00 -28.16
N THR A 7 40.37 20.48 -28.66
CA THR A 7 39.28 20.92 -27.85
C THR A 7 38.59 19.65 -27.30
N MET A 8 38.87 19.35 -26.03
CA MET A 8 38.23 18.29 -25.30
C MET A 8 36.80 18.77 -24.92
N VAL A 9 35.83 18.41 -25.71
CA VAL A 9 34.42 18.57 -25.37
C VAL A 9 34.11 17.60 -24.26
N ALA A 10 34.10 18.08 -23.03
CA ALA A 10 33.53 17.34 -21.91
C ALA A 10 32.01 17.26 -22.11
N MET A 11 31.52 16.14 -22.63
CA MET A 11 30.10 15.77 -22.51
C MET A 11 29.81 15.60 -21.03
N LEU A 12 29.23 16.64 -20.41
CA LEU A 12 28.49 16.46 -19.19
C LEU A 12 27.26 15.61 -19.54
N CYS A 13 27.36 14.32 -19.36
CA CYS A 13 26.20 13.48 -19.14
C CYS A 13 25.58 13.94 -17.81
N SER A 14 24.63 14.89 -17.87
CA SER A 14 23.69 15.09 -16.81
C SER A 14 22.82 13.82 -16.76
N ALA A 15 23.27 12.82 -16.01
CA ALA A 15 22.37 11.83 -15.48
C ALA A 15 21.36 12.62 -14.65
N ALA A 16 20.23 12.97 -15.24
CA ALA A 16 19.08 13.36 -14.47
C ALA A 16 18.86 12.18 -13.50
N ALA A 17 19.19 12.42 -12.22
CA ALA A 17 18.78 11.50 -11.17
C ALA A 17 17.26 11.50 -11.21
N MET A 18 16.68 10.57 -11.94
CA MET A 18 15.27 10.26 -11.85
C MET A 18 15.09 9.91 -10.38
N ALA A 19 14.36 10.73 -9.65
CA ALA A 19 13.95 10.39 -8.29
C ALA A 19 13.36 9.00 -8.38
N GLN A 20 14.02 8.04 -7.72
CA GLN A 20 13.64 6.64 -7.83
C GLN A 20 12.25 6.51 -7.21
N MET A 21 11.25 6.31 -8.05
CA MET A 21 9.89 6.10 -7.57
C MET A 21 9.88 4.86 -6.66
N THR A 22 9.27 5.01 -5.49
CA THR A 22 9.15 3.91 -4.53
C THR A 22 7.70 3.76 -4.06
N LEU A 23 7.35 2.53 -3.70
CA LEU A 23 6.11 2.25 -2.99
C LEU A 23 6.40 2.04 -1.51
N SER A 24 5.38 2.28 -0.70
CA SER A 24 5.35 2.00 0.73
C SER A 24 4.02 1.35 1.10
N ALA A 25 3.93 0.74 2.25
CA ALA A 25 2.68 0.25 2.80
C ALA A 25 2.75 0.23 4.34
N ASP A 26 1.62 0.53 4.97
CA ASP A 26 1.50 0.55 6.42
C ASP A 26 1.01 -0.81 6.94
N ASN A 27 1.27 -1.09 8.23
CA ASN A 27 0.73 -2.25 8.90
C ASN A 27 -0.80 -2.16 8.97
N VAL A 28 -1.44 -3.33 8.90
CA VAL A 28 -2.89 -3.46 8.84
C VAL A 28 -3.40 -4.23 10.05
N VAL A 29 -4.57 -3.87 10.56
CA VAL A 29 -5.22 -4.57 11.68
C VAL A 29 -6.59 -5.07 11.23
N ALA A 30 -6.94 -6.30 11.57
CA ALA A 30 -8.25 -6.88 11.31
C ALA A 30 -8.64 -7.90 12.39
N GLU A 31 -9.91 -8.25 12.45
CA GLU A 31 -10.40 -9.39 13.22
C GLU A 31 -10.49 -10.64 12.32
N ALA A 32 -10.45 -11.82 12.92
CA ALA A 32 -10.71 -13.06 12.21
C ALA A 32 -12.11 -13.04 11.56
N GLY A 33 -12.25 -13.53 10.34
CA GLY A 33 -13.46 -13.48 9.56
C GLY A 33 -13.78 -12.14 8.90
N GLN A 34 -12.92 -11.12 9.05
CA GLN A 34 -13.11 -9.81 8.46
C GLN A 34 -12.19 -9.57 7.26
N THR A 35 -12.50 -8.55 6.47
CA THR A 35 -11.61 -8.08 5.40
C THR A 35 -10.65 -7.03 5.95
N ALA A 36 -9.36 -7.24 5.77
CA ALA A 36 -8.30 -6.26 6.01
C ALA A 36 -8.00 -5.51 4.71
N TYR A 37 -7.78 -4.20 4.77
CA TYR A 37 -7.44 -3.40 3.59
C TYR A 37 -5.98 -2.99 3.61
N LEU A 38 -5.19 -3.56 2.69
CA LEU A 38 -3.81 -3.17 2.43
C LEU A 38 -3.80 -2.03 1.42
N GLU A 39 -3.25 -0.89 1.80
CA GLU A 39 -2.99 0.23 0.90
C GLU A 39 -1.51 0.28 0.55
N ILE A 40 -1.20 0.10 -0.72
CA ILE A 40 0.14 0.27 -1.28
C ILE A 40 0.20 1.67 -1.89
N LYS A 41 1.13 2.49 -1.40
CA LYS A 41 1.19 3.92 -1.65
C LYS A 41 2.48 4.29 -2.37
N PHE A 42 2.43 5.35 -3.18
CA PHE A 42 3.65 6.04 -3.60
C PHE A 42 4.29 6.68 -2.36
N ALA A 43 5.59 6.45 -2.16
CA ALA A 43 6.30 6.94 -0.97
C ALA A 43 6.62 8.44 -1.03
N GLU A 44 6.61 9.06 -2.21
CA GLU A 44 6.98 10.44 -2.43
C GLU A 44 5.96 11.18 -3.30
N ASP A 45 5.85 12.51 -3.08
CA ASP A 45 5.05 13.43 -3.90
C ASP A 45 5.69 13.77 -5.25
N ALA A 46 6.64 12.97 -5.74
CA ALA A 46 7.29 13.20 -7.01
C ALA A 46 6.26 13.37 -8.14
N PRO A 47 6.47 14.28 -9.10
CA PRO A 47 5.59 14.43 -10.24
C PRO A 47 5.49 13.05 -10.92
N ARG A 48 4.29 12.47 -10.87
CA ARG A 48 4.06 11.11 -11.36
C ARG A 48 4.10 11.12 -12.87
N VAL A 49 5.29 10.87 -13.40
CA VAL A 49 5.54 10.73 -14.85
C VAL A 49 5.30 9.30 -15.34
N ILE A 50 5.00 8.39 -14.41
CA ILE A 50 4.79 6.98 -14.73
C ILE A 50 3.39 6.71 -15.25
N THR A 51 3.30 5.83 -16.22
CA THR A 51 2.05 5.38 -16.86
C THR A 51 1.67 3.96 -16.48
N ALA A 52 2.62 3.20 -15.91
CA ALA A 52 2.37 1.84 -15.45
C ALA A 52 3.07 1.57 -14.12
N ALA A 53 2.40 0.79 -13.27
CA ALA A 53 3.00 0.26 -12.05
C ALA A 53 2.53 -1.18 -11.84
N ALA A 54 3.41 -2.02 -11.31
CA ALA A 54 3.09 -3.39 -10.92
C ALA A 54 3.87 -3.80 -9.68
N CYS A 55 3.27 -4.71 -8.91
CA CYS A 55 3.93 -5.36 -7.79
C CYS A 55 3.35 -6.77 -7.58
N TRP A 56 4.05 -7.56 -6.80
CA TRP A 56 3.59 -8.86 -6.35
C TRP A 56 3.32 -8.80 -4.86
N VAL A 57 2.18 -9.34 -4.43
CA VAL A 57 1.78 -9.41 -3.03
C VAL A 57 1.65 -10.88 -2.65
N THR A 58 2.46 -11.31 -1.69
CA THR A 58 2.39 -12.66 -1.12
C THR A 58 1.67 -12.57 0.23
N LEU A 59 0.56 -13.28 0.31
CA LEU A 59 -0.26 -13.37 1.52
C LEU A 59 0.24 -14.50 2.43
N PRO A 60 -0.05 -14.46 3.73
CA PRO A 60 0.17 -15.58 4.63
C PRO A 60 -0.65 -16.80 4.20
N GLU A 61 -0.23 -17.98 4.59
CA GLU A 61 -0.95 -19.22 4.30
C GLU A 61 -2.41 -19.15 4.81
N GLY A 62 -3.34 -19.57 3.96
CA GLY A 62 -4.78 -19.56 4.26
C GLY A 62 -5.48 -18.21 4.01
N PHE A 63 -4.74 -17.12 3.82
CA PHE A 63 -5.33 -15.82 3.48
C PHE A 63 -5.53 -15.72 1.97
N THR A 64 -6.58 -15.03 1.55
CA THR A 64 -6.91 -14.84 0.12
C THR A 64 -7.27 -13.39 -0.16
N ILE A 65 -7.35 -13.04 -1.44
CA ILE A 65 -7.94 -11.74 -1.83
C ILE A 65 -9.45 -11.80 -1.56
N ALA A 66 -9.95 -10.80 -0.84
CA ALA A 66 -11.37 -10.65 -0.58
C ALA A 66 -12.15 -10.48 -1.90
N GLN A 67 -13.40 -10.89 -1.89
CA GLN A 67 -14.28 -10.77 -3.06
C GLN A 67 -15.50 -9.94 -2.70
N VAL A 68 -15.95 -9.12 -3.65
CA VAL A 68 -17.18 -8.34 -3.57
C VAL A 68 -18.09 -8.69 -4.74
N TRP A 69 -19.39 -8.62 -4.49
CA TRP A 69 -20.36 -8.81 -5.56
C TRP A 69 -20.35 -7.61 -6.50
N ASN A 70 -20.19 -7.87 -7.79
CA ASN A 70 -20.31 -6.86 -8.85
C ASN A 70 -21.68 -7.00 -9.50
N GLU A 71 -22.54 -5.99 -9.35
CA GLU A 71 -23.89 -6.01 -9.90
C GLU A 71 -23.93 -5.95 -11.43
N ASP A 72 -22.97 -5.24 -12.04
CA ASP A 72 -22.90 -5.08 -13.50
C ASP A 72 -22.53 -6.40 -14.20
N ASP A 73 -21.66 -7.16 -13.61
CA ASP A 73 -21.16 -8.43 -14.15
C ASP A 73 -21.87 -9.65 -13.57
N GLU A 74 -22.77 -9.47 -12.59
CA GLU A 74 -23.48 -10.52 -11.85
C GLU A 74 -22.57 -11.63 -11.33
N LYS A 75 -21.39 -11.25 -10.80
CA LYS A 75 -20.38 -12.19 -10.29
C LYS A 75 -19.56 -11.60 -9.14
N TYR A 76 -18.92 -12.49 -8.37
CA TYR A 76 -17.90 -12.07 -7.42
C TYR A 76 -16.60 -11.69 -8.14
N VAL A 77 -16.06 -10.55 -7.79
CA VAL A 77 -14.78 -10.03 -8.28
C VAL A 77 -13.85 -9.74 -7.10
N ALA A 78 -12.54 -9.72 -7.35
CA ALA A 78 -11.59 -9.35 -6.32
C ALA A 78 -11.84 -7.94 -5.80
N ASP A 79 -11.86 -7.77 -4.48
CA ASP A 79 -12.00 -6.48 -3.80
C ASP A 79 -10.69 -5.70 -3.92
N VAL A 80 -10.46 -5.13 -5.09
CA VAL A 80 -9.27 -4.35 -5.40
C VAL A 80 -9.64 -3.09 -6.14
N THR A 81 -9.16 -1.96 -5.63
CA THR A 81 -9.32 -0.66 -6.29
C THR A 81 -7.98 -0.03 -6.61
N TYR A 82 -7.99 0.91 -7.54
CA TYR A 82 -6.83 1.60 -8.10
C TYR A 82 -7.00 3.11 -7.97
N PRO A 83 -6.96 3.70 -6.77
CA PRO A 83 -7.34 5.10 -6.55
C PRO A 83 -6.53 6.11 -7.38
N ALA A 84 -5.22 5.86 -7.56
CA ALA A 84 -4.37 6.73 -8.37
C ALA A 84 -4.54 6.54 -9.89
N ALA A 85 -5.23 5.49 -10.34
CA ALA A 85 -5.45 5.26 -11.76
C ALA A 85 -6.49 6.24 -12.34
N LYS A 86 -6.27 6.69 -13.58
CA LYS A 86 -7.22 7.47 -14.38
C LYS A 86 -8.02 6.55 -15.30
N GLY A 87 -8.97 7.11 -16.04
CA GLY A 87 -9.80 6.35 -17.00
C GLY A 87 -8.99 5.58 -18.05
N GLY A 88 -7.89 6.17 -18.54
CA GLY A 88 -7.01 5.53 -19.52
C GLY A 88 -6.15 4.37 -18.96
N HIS A 89 -6.14 4.15 -17.62
CA HIS A 89 -5.55 2.96 -17.02
C HIS A 89 -6.52 1.77 -17.12
N ASP A 90 -6.86 1.38 -18.34
CA ASP A 90 -7.78 0.28 -18.65
C ASP A 90 -7.15 -1.10 -18.50
N LYS A 91 -5.82 -1.19 -18.61
CA LYS A 91 -5.05 -2.44 -18.45
C LYS A 91 -4.77 -2.71 -16.97
N ARG A 92 -5.84 -3.04 -16.23
CA ARG A 92 -5.75 -3.45 -14.83
C ARG A 92 -5.78 -4.96 -14.75
N MET A 93 -4.83 -5.53 -14.04
CA MET A 93 -4.69 -6.99 -13.97
C MET A 93 -4.45 -7.43 -12.53
N ILE A 94 -5.16 -8.49 -12.16
CA ILE A 94 -4.87 -9.29 -10.99
C ILE A 94 -4.63 -10.70 -11.49
N LYS A 95 -3.45 -11.23 -11.23
CA LYS A 95 -3.08 -12.58 -11.65
C LYS A 95 -2.52 -13.34 -10.47
N VAL A 96 -3.01 -14.56 -10.26
CA VAL A 96 -2.36 -15.51 -9.33
C VAL A 96 -1.00 -15.87 -9.92
N ALA A 97 0.05 -15.69 -9.14
CA ALA A 97 1.38 -16.12 -9.48
C ALA A 97 1.72 -17.35 -8.65
N GLU A 98 2.00 -18.44 -9.30
CA GLU A 98 2.56 -19.61 -8.63
C GLU A 98 4.01 -19.30 -8.26
N ASP A 99 4.37 -19.55 -7.01
CA ASP A 99 5.77 -19.57 -6.62
C ASP A 99 6.44 -20.87 -7.11
N ALA A 100 7.77 -20.97 -6.97
CA ALA A 100 8.53 -22.15 -7.36
C ALA A 100 8.11 -23.45 -6.59
N ALA A 101 7.38 -23.29 -5.48
CA ALA A 101 6.86 -24.38 -4.66
C ALA A 101 5.39 -24.72 -5.00
N GLY A 102 4.77 -24.03 -5.96
CA GLY A 102 3.36 -24.24 -6.35
C GLY A 102 2.35 -23.61 -5.40
N ASN A 103 2.76 -22.69 -4.52
CA ASN A 103 1.83 -22.01 -3.63
C ASN A 103 1.10 -20.90 -4.38
N ASN A 104 -0.22 -20.89 -4.25
CA ASN A 104 -1.12 -19.93 -4.94
C ASN A 104 -1.49 -18.73 -4.05
N ASN A 105 -0.65 -18.34 -3.11
CA ASN A 105 -0.88 -17.22 -2.21
C ASN A 105 -0.19 -15.92 -2.66
N THR A 106 0.40 -15.90 -3.85
CA THR A 106 1.06 -14.75 -4.43
C THR A 106 0.25 -14.22 -5.61
N TYR A 107 -0.02 -12.93 -5.59
CA TYR A 107 -0.83 -12.24 -6.58
C TYR A 107 -0.03 -11.10 -7.22
N GLN A 108 -0.07 -11.01 -8.54
CA GLN A 108 0.45 -9.88 -9.28
C GLN A 108 -0.65 -8.85 -9.49
N PHE A 109 -0.38 -7.62 -9.11
CA PHE A 109 -1.24 -6.47 -9.37
C PHE A 109 -0.56 -5.55 -10.36
N SER A 110 -1.30 -5.04 -11.33
CA SER A 110 -0.79 -4.02 -12.24
C SER A 110 -1.90 -3.08 -12.69
N ALA A 111 -1.50 -1.85 -12.99
CA ALA A 111 -2.31 -0.89 -13.72
C ALA A 111 -1.41 -0.17 -14.72
N ALA A 112 -1.87 -0.07 -15.96
CA ALA A 112 -1.11 0.55 -17.04
C ALA A 112 -2.02 1.33 -17.99
N SER A 113 -1.47 2.42 -18.52
CA SER A 113 -2.04 3.22 -19.61
C SER A 113 -0.98 3.43 -20.68
N ASN A 114 -1.41 3.62 -21.89
CA ASN A 114 -0.52 4.04 -22.98
C ASN A 114 -0.29 5.56 -22.98
N GLU A 115 -1.19 6.34 -22.37
CA GLU A 115 -1.24 7.80 -22.50
C GLU A 115 -1.30 8.52 -21.15
N ASP A 116 -2.03 7.97 -20.17
CA ASP A 116 -2.29 8.62 -18.91
C ASP A 116 -1.20 8.32 -17.88
N THR A 117 -0.74 9.37 -17.20
CA THR A 117 0.01 9.24 -15.95
C THR A 117 -0.93 9.11 -14.76
N PHE A 118 -0.47 8.53 -13.65
CA PHE A 118 -1.29 8.40 -12.44
C PHE A 118 -1.68 9.76 -11.84
N LYS A 119 -2.81 9.78 -11.09
CA LYS A 119 -3.29 10.99 -10.40
C LYS A 119 -2.29 11.40 -9.31
N ALA A 120 -2.07 12.71 -9.18
CA ALA A 120 -1.34 13.30 -8.05
C ALA A 120 -2.24 13.53 -6.82
N ALA A 121 -3.57 13.47 -6.97
CA ALA A 121 -4.52 13.77 -5.89
C ALA A 121 -4.59 12.69 -4.79
N THR A 122 -4.05 11.50 -5.04
CA THR A 122 -3.94 10.42 -4.05
C THR A 122 -2.62 9.70 -4.21
N ASP A 123 -2.05 9.27 -3.11
CA ASP A 123 -0.83 8.45 -3.07
C ASP A 123 -1.16 6.96 -3.18
N VAL A 124 -2.39 6.53 -2.91
CA VAL A 124 -2.78 5.12 -2.93
C VAL A 124 -2.82 4.58 -4.36
N MET A 125 -1.86 3.71 -4.65
CA MET A 125 -1.76 3.03 -5.95
C MET A 125 -2.69 1.83 -6.04
N PHE A 126 -2.61 0.93 -5.05
CA PHE A 126 -3.45 -0.26 -4.93
C PHE A 126 -4.09 -0.28 -3.54
N LYS A 127 -5.40 -0.50 -3.48
CA LYS A 127 -6.11 -0.83 -2.25
C LYS A 127 -6.68 -2.22 -2.42
N ILE A 128 -6.21 -3.16 -1.59
CA ILE A 128 -6.41 -4.60 -1.74
C ILE A 128 -7.15 -5.11 -0.49
N GLY A 129 -8.33 -5.67 -0.68
CA GLY A 129 -9.03 -6.41 0.36
C GLY A 129 -8.41 -7.79 0.56
N ILE A 130 -8.03 -8.09 1.80
CA ILE A 130 -7.48 -9.39 2.21
C ILE A 130 -8.52 -10.05 3.12
N ALA A 131 -9.04 -11.19 2.71
CA ALA A 131 -9.94 -11.99 3.54
C ALA A 131 -9.14 -12.72 4.62
N VAL A 132 -9.42 -12.38 5.87
CA VAL A 132 -8.85 -13.07 7.03
C VAL A 132 -9.75 -14.24 7.37
N PRO A 133 -9.26 -15.50 7.34
CA PRO A 133 -10.11 -16.67 7.62
C PRO A 133 -10.75 -16.62 9.00
N GLU A 134 -11.98 -17.15 9.12
CA GLU A 134 -12.60 -17.39 10.42
C GLU A 134 -11.72 -18.31 11.26
N GLY A 135 -11.60 -18.02 12.55
CA GLY A 135 -10.77 -18.82 13.46
C GLY A 135 -9.27 -18.57 13.35
N THR A 136 -8.82 -17.61 12.55
CA THR A 136 -7.41 -17.19 12.54
C THR A 136 -6.98 -16.78 13.94
N ALA A 137 -5.89 -17.37 14.44
CA ALA A 137 -5.37 -17.08 15.76
C ALA A 137 -4.91 -15.60 15.85
N LYS A 138 -5.00 -15.02 17.04
CA LYS A 138 -4.44 -13.69 17.30
C LYS A 138 -2.95 -13.70 17.06
N GLY A 139 -2.45 -12.74 16.28
CA GLY A 139 -1.03 -12.70 15.95
C GLY A 139 -0.69 -11.73 14.83
N LYS A 140 0.57 -11.74 14.43
CA LYS A 140 1.08 -10.93 13.32
C LYS A 140 1.41 -11.86 12.15
N TYR A 141 0.86 -11.52 11.01
CA TYR A 141 0.97 -12.29 9.79
C TYR A 141 1.68 -11.44 8.73
N PRO A 142 2.86 -11.85 8.25
CA PRO A 142 3.61 -11.03 7.29
C PRO A 142 2.97 -11.09 5.92
N VAL A 143 2.66 -9.93 5.34
CA VAL A 143 2.31 -9.73 3.94
C VAL A 143 3.51 -9.12 3.25
N LYS A 144 3.94 -9.69 2.13
CA LYS A 144 5.13 -9.25 1.42
C LYS A 144 4.76 -8.60 0.10
N VAL A 145 5.31 -7.41 -0.16
CA VAL A 145 5.19 -6.72 -1.45
C VAL A 145 6.56 -6.72 -2.10
N SER A 146 6.65 -7.29 -3.30
CA SER A 146 7.92 -7.53 -3.98
C SER A 146 7.81 -7.28 -5.49
N LYS A 147 8.91 -7.39 -6.21
CA LYS A 147 9.00 -7.23 -7.67
C LYS A 147 8.29 -5.95 -8.14
N ILE A 148 8.52 -4.86 -7.41
CA ILE A 148 7.93 -3.57 -7.68
C ILE A 148 8.59 -2.98 -8.92
N ASN A 149 7.78 -2.63 -9.91
CA ASN A 149 8.28 -2.00 -11.13
C ASN A 149 7.33 -0.91 -11.62
N PHE A 150 7.91 0.02 -12.34
CA PHE A 150 7.23 1.16 -12.94
C PHE A 150 7.66 1.32 -14.39
N SER A 151 6.83 1.96 -15.21
CA SER A 151 7.19 2.38 -16.55
C SER A 151 6.66 3.79 -16.83
N ASP A 152 7.42 4.58 -17.55
CA ASP A 152 7.00 5.89 -18.04
C ASP A 152 6.36 5.82 -19.43
N ALA A 153 5.98 6.97 -19.98
CA ALA A 153 5.37 7.07 -21.31
C ALA A 153 6.31 6.67 -22.46
N ALA A 154 7.62 6.66 -22.22
CA ALA A 154 8.61 6.20 -23.18
C ALA A 154 8.91 4.68 -23.04
N ASN A 155 8.16 3.99 -22.18
CA ASN A 155 8.36 2.57 -21.81
C ASN A 155 9.74 2.31 -21.15
N VAL A 156 10.32 3.31 -20.53
CA VAL A 156 11.52 3.13 -19.71
C VAL A 156 11.10 2.54 -18.38
N ALA A 157 11.54 1.32 -18.11
CA ALA A 157 11.24 0.62 -16.87
C ALA A 157 12.18 1.04 -15.75
N SER A 158 11.66 1.19 -14.55
CA SER A 158 12.41 1.32 -13.30
C SER A 158 11.90 0.33 -12.27
N TYR A 159 12.77 -0.05 -11.33
CA TYR A 159 12.48 -1.08 -10.34
C TYR A 159 12.83 -0.55 -8.97
N GLN A 160 11.99 -0.88 -7.99
CA GLN A 160 12.33 -0.71 -6.60
C GLN A 160 13.00 -1.99 -6.11
N GLU A 161 14.23 -1.86 -5.64
CA GLU A 161 14.96 -2.97 -5.03
C GLU A 161 14.40 -3.33 -3.67
N GLY A 162 14.45 -4.61 -3.34
CA GLY A 162 14.02 -5.14 -2.05
C GLY A 162 12.55 -5.51 -1.98
N GLU A 163 12.10 -5.73 -0.76
CA GLU A 163 10.77 -6.20 -0.40
C GLU A 163 10.21 -5.32 0.71
N ILE A 164 8.92 -4.99 0.64
CA ILE A 164 8.19 -4.34 1.73
C ILE A 164 7.48 -5.44 2.51
N THR A 165 7.76 -5.55 3.81
CA THR A 165 7.04 -6.45 4.69
C THR A 165 6.06 -5.67 5.56
N VAL A 166 4.77 -5.94 5.38
CA VAL A 166 3.67 -5.37 6.14
C VAL A 166 3.21 -6.40 7.17
N GLN A 167 2.96 -5.99 8.41
CA GLN A 167 2.34 -6.86 9.41
C GLN A 167 0.81 -6.69 9.36
N LEU A 168 0.10 -7.77 9.03
CA LEU A 168 -1.33 -7.88 9.24
C LEU A 168 -1.54 -8.44 10.66
N GLU A 169 -2.01 -7.61 11.58
CA GLU A 169 -2.27 -8.00 12.96
C GLU A 169 -3.72 -8.46 13.11
N VAL A 170 -3.91 -9.72 13.48
CA VAL A 170 -5.25 -10.30 13.70
C VAL A 170 -5.57 -10.31 15.18
N GLY A 171 -6.79 -9.83 15.51
CA GLY A 171 -7.28 -9.77 16.89
C GLY A 171 -6.63 -8.69 17.72
N GLY A 172 -5.97 -7.72 17.08
CA GLY A 172 -5.63 -6.44 17.69
C GLY A 172 -6.95 -5.69 17.92
N THR A 173 -7.34 -5.51 19.17
CA THR A 173 -8.42 -4.55 19.47
C THR A 173 -7.94 -3.22 18.90
N GLY A 174 -8.70 -2.56 18.04
CA GLY A 174 -8.33 -1.27 17.42
C GLY A 174 -8.15 -0.12 18.42
N ILE A 175 -7.56 -0.41 19.57
CA ILE A 175 -7.22 0.49 20.65
C ILE A 175 -5.72 0.75 20.50
N ASN A 176 -5.38 1.81 19.77
CA ASN A 176 -4.01 2.30 19.77
C ASN A 176 -3.63 2.75 21.17
N SER A 177 -2.51 2.29 21.69
CA SER A 177 -1.90 2.86 22.89
C SER A 177 -1.68 4.37 22.67
N ILE A 178 -1.97 5.17 23.68
CA ILE A 178 -1.75 6.62 23.63
C ILE A 178 -0.23 6.84 23.49
N ASN A 179 0.20 7.45 22.37
CA ASN A 179 1.53 8.01 22.30
C ASN A 179 1.61 9.24 23.22
N ALA A 180 2.73 9.45 23.88
CA ALA A 180 2.91 10.54 24.87
C ALA A 180 2.60 11.95 24.32
N GLU A 181 2.60 12.14 23.04
CA GLU A 181 2.24 13.40 22.36
C GLU A 181 0.72 13.68 22.35
N ASP A 182 -0.13 12.66 22.42
CA ASP A 182 -1.58 12.80 22.49
C ASP A 182 -2.09 13.11 23.92
N SER A 183 -1.21 13.12 24.91
CA SER A 183 -1.57 13.25 26.33
C SER A 183 -2.21 14.59 26.72
N LYS A 184 -2.13 15.61 25.85
CA LYS A 184 -2.73 16.95 26.10
C LYS A 184 -4.17 17.08 25.60
N ALA A 185 -4.67 16.15 24.81
CA ALA A 185 -6.03 16.22 24.30
C ALA A 185 -7.07 15.86 25.37
N PRO A 186 -8.24 16.51 25.39
CA PRO A 186 -9.28 16.20 26.33
C PRO A 186 -9.78 14.76 26.18
N VAL A 187 -9.95 14.08 27.29
CA VAL A 187 -10.43 12.70 27.36
C VAL A 187 -11.89 12.67 27.72
N TYR A 188 -12.68 11.84 27.08
CA TYR A 188 -14.11 11.67 27.33
C TYR A 188 -14.42 10.21 27.70
N ASN A 189 -15.38 10.00 28.57
CA ASN A 189 -15.94 8.67 28.82
C ASN A 189 -16.81 8.22 27.62
N LEU A 190 -17.30 6.98 27.64
CA LEU A 190 -18.15 6.44 26.56
C LEU A 190 -19.52 7.13 26.48
N SER A 191 -19.91 7.88 27.51
CA SER A 191 -21.12 8.71 27.52
C SER A 191 -20.90 10.15 27.03
N GLY A 192 -19.67 10.43 26.50
CA GLY A 192 -19.34 11.75 25.96
C GLY A 192 -19.00 12.83 26.99
N GLN A 193 -18.90 12.48 28.28
CA GLN A 193 -18.53 13.43 29.32
C GLN A 193 -17.02 13.56 29.41
N ARG A 194 -16.53 14.78 29.49
CA ARG A 194 -15.10 15.05 29.69
C ARG A 194 -14.64 14.58 31.07
N VAL A 195 -13.54 13.82 31.10
CA VAL A 195 -12.90 13.38 32.34
C VAL A 195 -11.57 14.10 32.53
N SER A 196 -11.37 14.64 33.73
CA SER A 196 -10.16 15.40 34.07
C SER A 196 -8.94 14.51 34.29
N LYS A 197 -9.16 13.24 34.60
CA LYS A 197 -8.12 12.24 34.81
C LYS A 197 -8.65 10.87 34.39
N ALA A 198 -8.09 10.27 33.34
CA ALA A 198 -8.46 8.92 32.95
C ALA A 198 -7.94 7.93 34.00
N GLN A 199 -8.88 7.20 34.62
CA GLN A 199 -8.56 6.06 35.48
C GLN A 199 -8.60 4.79 34.60
N GLN A 200 -8.45 3.62 35.20
CA GLN A 200 -8.58 2.37 34.47
C GLN A 200 -9.89 2.26 33.72
N GLY A 201 -9.84 1.98 32.42
CA GLY A 201 -11.06 1.86 31.59
C GLY A 201 -10.85 2.26 30.14
N VAL A 202 -11.96 2.35 29.39
CA VAL A 202 -11.97 2.75 27.97
C VAL A 202 -12.54 4.16 27.86
N PHE A 203 -11.82 5.02 27.14
CA PHE A 203 -12.14 6.44 26.95
C PHE A 203 -12.07 6.80 25.47
N ILE A 204 -12.51 8.00 25.13
CA ILE A 204 -12.39 8.60 23.79
C ILE A 204 -11.44 9.80 23.91
N GLN A 205 -10.40 9.80 23.09
CA GLN A 205 -9.45 10.91 22.97
C GLN A 205 -9.11 11.13 21.48
N ASN A 206 -9.20 12.36 21.00
CA ASN A 206 -9.05 12.70 19.57
C ASN A 206 -9.95 11.86 18.63
N GLY A 207 -11.19 11.55 19.10
CA GLY A 207 -12.12 10.72 18.32
C GLY A 207 -11.78 9.22 18.27
N LYS A 208 -10.72 8.79 18.95
CA LYS A 208 -10.28 7.38 19.01
C LYS A 208 -10.58 6.78 20.39
N LYS A 209 -10.90 5.47 20.41
CA LYS A 209 -11.02 4.71 21.66
C LYS A 209 -9.63 4.41 22.22
N VAL A 210 -9.39 4.74 23.47
CA VAL A 210 -8.14 4.48 24.19
C VAL A 210 -8.43 3.72 25.46
N ALA A 211 -7.63 2.71 25.78
CA ALA A 211 -7.70 1.97 27.03
C ALA A 211 -6.61 2.42 27.96
N VAL A 212 -6.97 2.74 29.20
CA VAL A 212 -6.05 3.02 30.30
C VAL A 212 -6.05 1.79 31.21
N LYS A 213 -4.90 1.18 31.41
CA LYS A 213 -4.67 0.01 32.26
C LYS A 213 -4.32 0.42 33.68
#